data_f6db4459234533b1569c0c9ad1ed8eb2
#
_entry.id   f6db4459234533b1569c0c9ad1ed8eb2
#
_cell.length_a   1.000
_cell.length_b   1.000
_cell.length_c   1.000
_cell.angle_alpha   90.00
_cell.angle_beta   90.00
_cell.angle_gamma   90.00
#
_symmetry.space_group_name_H-M   'P 1'
#
loop_
_entity.id
_entity.type
_entity.pdbx_description
1 polymer ?
#
loop_
_entity_poly.entity_id
_entity_poly.type
_entity_poly.pdbx_seq_one_letter_code
_entity_poly.pdbx_strand_id
1 'polypeptide(L)'
;LDIGSGWGTLAIDIAKKTEALVTGITLSKNQLEYSKNKAKELNLENQVEFKLIDYRQINEKFDRIVSVGMFEHVGRKFYRDYFNTVSKLLNEKGISLIHTIGSSNPPRDPQPWITKYIFPGGYTPSLSQIARPIEDSGLIISDIEVLRMHYAHTLRHWKERFLAKKEIVLEMFDEK
;
A
#
# COMPACT_ATOMS: atom_id res chain seq x y z
N LEU A 1 11.58 1.37 4.94
CA LEU A 1 10.45 0.56 5.37
C LEU A 1 9.36 0.57 4.31
N ASP A 2 8.84 -0.60 3.93
CA ASP A 2 7.64 -0.76 3.06
C ASP A 2 6.47 -1.26 3.90
N ILE A 3 5.52 -0.36 4.23
CA ILE A 3 4.36 -0.68 5.06
C ILE A 3 3.25 -1.26 4.19
N GLY A 4 2.96 -2.54 4.39
CA GLY A 4 2.03 -3.28 3.55
C GLY A 4 2.69 -3.77 2.26
N SER A 5 3.87 -4.37 2.39
CA SER A 5 4.72 -4.79 1.25
C SER A 5 4.07 -5.80 0.29
N GLY A 6 2.93 -6.36 0.66
CA GLY A 6 2.21 -7.31 -0.18
C GLY A 6 3.10 -8.51 -0.58
N TRP A 7 3.16 -8.81 -1.86
CA TRP A 7 4.00 -9.89 -2.40
C TRP A 7 5.50 -9.53 -2.52
N GLY A 8 5.92 -8.37 -1.98
CA GLY A 8 7.32 -7.95 -1.91
C GLY A 8 7.89 -7.30 -3.16
N THR A 9 7.10 -7.11 -4.21
CA THR A 9 7.61 -6.61 -5.51
C THR A 9 8.27 -5.24 -5.39
N LEU A 10 7.64 -4.29 -4.69
CA LEU A 10 8.19 -2.94 -4.52
C LEU A 10 9.50 -2.95 -3.72
N ALA A 11 9.50 -3.64 -2.58
CA ALA A 11 10.70 -3.77 -1.74
C ALA A 11 11.87 -4.39 -2.50
N ILE A 12 11.62 -5.46 -3.27
CA ILE A 12 12.61 -6.12 -4.12
C ILE A 12 13.10 -5.18 -5.24
N ASP A 13 12.21 -4.45 -5.89
CA ASP A 13 12.59 -3.51 -6.95
C ASP A 13 13.42 -2.33 -6.43
N ILE A 14 13.10 -1.82 -5.25
CA ILE A 14 13.92 -0.80 -4.58
C ILE A 14 15.33 -1.34 -4.32
N ALA A 15 15.43 -2.52 -3.72
CA ALA A 15 16.72 -3.14 -3.44
C ALA A 15 17.56 -3.37 -4.70
N LYS A 16 16.94 -3.86 -5.78
CA LYS A 16 17.63 -4.08 -7.07
C LYS A 16 18.15 -2.80 -7.73
N LYS A 17 17.48 -1.69 -7.52
CA LYS A 17 17.77 -0.41 -8.19
C LYS A 17 18.61 0.53 -7.35
N THR A 18 18.79 0.20 -6.08
CA THR A 18 19.49 1.04 -5.10
C THR A 18 20.35 0.16 -4.18
N GLU A 19 21.18 0.78 -3.35
CA GLU A 19 21.93 0.10 -2.30
C GLU A 19 21.17 0.09 -0.95
N ALA A 20 19.88 0.48 -0.94
CA ALA A 20 19.09 0.57 0.26
C ALA A 20 18.83 -0.81 0.90
N LEU A 21 18.95 -0.88 2.20
CA LEU A 21 18.44 -2.00 2.99
C LEU A 21 16.94 -1.81 3.19
N VAL A 22 16.14 -2.79 2.76
CA VAL A 22 14.68 -2.67 2.73
C VAL A 22 14.04 -3.63 3.71
N THR A 23 13.21 -3.12 4.61
CA THR A 23 12.33 -3.92 5.46
C THR A 23 10.90 -3.83 4.93
N GLY A 24 10.36 -4.94 4.41
CA GLY A 24 8.97 -5.06 4.02
C GLY A 24 8.13 -5.69 5.12
N ILE A 25 6.96 -5.13 5.43
CA ILE A 25 6.06 -5.70 6.43
C ILE A 25 4.69 -6.01 5.86
N THR A 26 4.11 -7.13 6.31
CA THR A 26 2.77 -7.57 5.94
C THR A 26 2.10 -8.29 7.10
N LEU A 27 0.76 -8.37 7.08
CA LEU A 27 -0.02 -9.18 8.01
C LEU A 27 -0.45 -10.53 7.41
N SER A 28 -0.12 -10.79 6.15
CA SER A 28 -0.45 -12.04 5.46
C SER A 28 0.72 -13.02 5.49
N LYS A 29 0.50 -14.19 6.07
CA LYS A 29 1.49 -15.28 6.10
C LYS A 29 1.87 -15.72 4.68
N ASN A 30 0.90 -15.84 3.78
CA ASN A 30 1.14 -16.26 2.40
C ASN A 30 2.00 -15.25 1.64
N GLN A 31 1.73 -13.94 1.83
CA GLN A 31 2.55 -12.88 1.23
C GLN A 31 3.97 -12.89 1.78
N LEU A 32 4.12 -13.07 3.09
CA LEU A 32 5.43 -13.17 3.74
C LEU A 32 6.26 -14.32 3.17
N GLU A 33 5.67 -15.52 3.10
CA GLU A 33 6.35 -16.71 2.59
C GLU A 33 6.78 -16.52 1.13
N TYR A 34 5.87 -16.05 0.30
CA TYR A 34 6.16 -15.77 -1.11
C TYR A 34 7.28 -14.73 -1.26
N SER A 35 7.20 -13.61 -0.56
CA SER A 35 8.16 -12.52 -0.68
C SER A 35 9.57 -12.93 -0.20
N LYS A 36 9.66 -13.72 0.88
CA LYS A 36 10.93 -14.30 1.35
C LYS A 36 11.54 -15.25 0.32
N ASN A 37 10.74 -16.16 -0.22
CA ASN A 37 11.21 -17.08 -1.25
C ASN A 37 11.68 -16.32 -2.50
N LYS A 38 10.95 -15.28 -2.90
CA LYS A 38 11.31 -14.45 -4.05
C LYS A 38 12.61 -13.65 -3.83
N ALA A 39 12.83 -13.11 -2.64
CA ALA A 39 14.08 -12.45 -2.29
C ALA A 39 15.27 -13.45 -2.36
N LYS A 40 15.07 -14.67 -1.87
CA LYS A 40 16.06 -15.74 -1.92
C LYS A 40 16.39 -16.16 -3.36
N GLU A 41 15.39 -16.41 -4.19
CA GLU A 41 15.57 -16.72 -5.63
C GLU A 41 16.42 -15.66 -6.36
N LEU A 42 16.37 -14.43 -5.89
CA LEU A 42 17.06 -13.28 -6.48
C LEU A 42 18.39 -12.95 -5.78
N ASN A 43 18.81 -13.73 -4.76
CA ASN A 43 19.99 -13.51 -3.93
C ASN A 43 20.01 -12.13 -3.26
N LEU A 44 18.83 -11.69 -2.76
CA LEU A 44 18.63 -10.37 -2.12
C LEU A 44 18.38 -10.46 -0.61
N GLU A 45 18.55 -11.62 0.03
CA GLU A 45 18.26 -11.81 1.47
C GLU A 45 19.10 -10.92 2.39
N ASN A 46 20.27 -10.52 1.93
CA ASN A 46 21.15 -9.61 2.68
C ASN A 46 20.73 -8.14 2.54
N GLN A 47 19.81 -7.83 1.62
CA GLN A 47 19.38 -6.47 1.32
C GLN A 47 17.90 -6.24 1.58
N VAL A 48 17.08 -7.30 1.51
CA VAL A 48 15.62 -7.21 1.74
C VAL A 48 15.21 -8.19 2.84
N GLU A 49 14.64 -7.65 3.92
CA GLU A 49 14.03 -8.45 4.98
C GLU A 49 12.52 -8.30 4.95
N PHE A 50 11.78 -9.42 5.08
CA PHE A 50 10.31 -9.40 5.21
C PHE A 50 9.88 -9.91 6.59
N LYS A 51 8.98 -9.15 7.25
CA LYS A 51 8.47 -9.45 8.61
C LYS A 51 6.94 -9.56 8.62
N LEU A 52 6.42 -10.52 9.40
CA LEU A 52 4.99 -10.61 9.72
C LEU A 52 4.73 -9.79 10.98
N ILE A 53 4.48 -8.49 10.81
CA ILE A 53 4.33 -7.57 11.93
C ILE A 53 3.40 -6.40 11.54
N ASP A 54 2.66 -5.92 12.52
CA ASP A 54 1.89 -4.68 12.39
C ASP A 54 2.83 -3.47 12.50
N TYR A 55 2.65 -2.46 11.61
CA TYR A 55 3.47 -1.25 11.60
C TYR A 55 3.51 -0.53 12.95
N ARG A 56 2.46 -0.66 13.77
CA ARG A 56 2.35 -0.08 15.11
C ARG A 56 3.29 -0.72 16.13
N GLN A 57 3.83 -1.90 15.84
CA GLN A 57 4.73 -2.65 16.71
C GLN A 57 6.21 -2.45 16.36
N ILE A 58 6.50 -1.68 15.30
CA ILE A 58 7.88 -1.36 14.91
C ILE A 58 8.43 -0.30 15.85
N ASN A 59 9.68 -0.47 16.25
CA ASN A 59 10.40 0.48 17.12
C ASN A 59 11.70 1.01 16.47
N GLU A 60 12.04 0.52 15.28
CA GLU A 60 13.22 0.97 14.52
C GLU A 60 12.91 2.27 13.76
N LYS A 61 13.94 3.05 13.44
CA LYS A 61 13.83 4.26 12.62
C LYS A 61 14.31 4.01 11.20
N PHE A 62 13.74 4.72 10.26
CA PHE A 62 14.01 4.57 8.83
C PHE A 62 14.25 5.93 8.17
N ASP A 63 15.15 5.97 7.18
CA ASP A 63 15.39 7.16 6.38
C ASP A 63 14.29 7.38 5.35
N ARG A 64 13.64 6.29 4.92
CA ARG A 64 12.57 6.30 3.93
C ARG A 64 11.46 5.33 4.35
N ILE A 65 10.23 5.81 4.27
CA ILE A 65 9.03 4.97 4.48
C ILE A 65 8.18 5.06 3.22
N VAL A 66 7.79 3.92 2.68
CA VAL A 66 6.83 3.83 1.58
C VAL A 66 5.64 2.99 2.01
N SER A 67 4.46 3.37 1.55
CA SER A 67 3.22 2.60 1.72
C SER A 67 2.34 2.78 0.51
N VAL A 68 2.04 1.69 -0.20
CA VAL A 68 1.31 1.72 -1.47
C VAL A 68 0.08 0.82 -1.40
N GLY A 69 -1.13 1.40 -1.55
CA GLY A 69 -2.39 0.66 -1.56
C GLY A 69 -2.75 0.00 -0.22
N MET A 70 -2.20 0.49 0.89
CA MET A 70 -2.48 -0.01 2.24
C MET A 70 -3.35 0.97 3.04
N PHE A 71 -3.20 2.28 2.79
CA PHE A 71 -3.86 3.31 3.57
C PHE A 71 -5.39 3.23 3.52
N GLU A 72 -5.96 2.68 2.45
CA GLU A 72 -7.39 2.38 2.28
C GLU A 72 -7.94 1.45 3.37
N HIS A 73 -7.07 0.65 3.99
CA HIS A 73 -7.42 -0.33 5.03
C HIS A 73 -7.17 0.18 6.47
N VAL A 74 -6.57 1.35 6.64
CA VAL A 74 -6.30 1.94 7.97
C VAL A 74 -7.60 2.32 8.68
N GLY A 75 -8.57 2.84 7.94
CA GLY A 75 -9.84 3.33 8.49
C GLY A 75 -9.75 4.75 9.09
N ARG A 76 -10.77 5.58 8.82
CA ARG A 76 -10.81 7.03 9.15
C ARG A 76 -10.41 7.38 10.58
N LYS A 77 -10.90 6.61 11.56
CA LYS A 77 -10.64 6.87 12.98
C LYS A 77 -9.18 6.67 13.40
N PHE A 78 -8.38 5.98 12.59
CA PHE A 78 -6.98 5.67 12.88
C PHE A 78 -5.99 6.46 12.04
N TYR A 79 -6.42 7.42 11.23
CA TYR A 79 -5.50 8.21 10.37
C TYR A 79 -4.47 8.98 11.21
N ARG A 80 -4.88 9.56 12.35
CA ARG A 80 -3.96 10.24 13.26
C ARG A 80 -2.92 9.25 13.82
N ASP A 81 -3.34 8.08 14.27
CA ASP A 81 -2.42 7.05 14.81
C ASP A 81 -1.44 6.56 13.74
N TYR A 82 -1.93 6.41 12.50
CA TYR A 82 -1.09 6.02 11.37
C TYR A 82 0.02 7.06 11.12
N PHE A 83 -0.32 8.33 10.96
CA PHE A 83 0.68 9.36 10.68
C PHE A 83 1.59 9.65 11.89
N ASN A 84 1.08 9.57 13.10
CA ASN A 84 1.91 9.61 14.31
C ASN A 84 2.94 8.48 14.32
N THR A 85 2.54 7.28 13.91
CA THR A 85 3.46 6.14 13.81
C THR A 85 4.48 6.37 12.70
N VAL A 86 4.08 6.81 11.52
CA VAL A 86 5.01 7.16 10.42
C VAL A 86 6.01 8.21 10.87
N SER A 87 5.54 9.29 11.51
CA SER A 87 6.39 10.37 12.05
C SER A 87 7.41 9.81 13.08
N LYS A 88 6.95 8.94 13.99
CA LYS A 88 7.82 8.31 15.00
C LYS A 88 8.89 7.40 14.37
N LEU A 89 8.55 6.70 13.29
CA LEU A 89 9.44 5.76 12.62
C LEU A 89 10.41 6.44 11.65
N LEU A 90 10.19 7.68 11.25
CA LEU A 90 11.12 8.43 10.41
C LEU A 90 12.31 8.96 11.21
N ASN A 91 13.51 8.92 10.59
CA ASN A 91 14.64 9.71 11.00
C ASN A 91 14.37 11.22 10.79
N GLU A 92 15.15 12.09 11.42
CA GLU A 92 14.98 13.56 11.39
C GLU A 92 14.87 14.14 9.96
N LYS A 93 15.65 13.60 9.02
CA LYS A 93 15.67 13.99 7.60
C LYS A 93 14.95 12.94 6.73
N GLY A 94 14.12 12.11 7.35
CA GLY A 94 13.41 11.05 6.67
C GLY A 94 12.29 11.56 5.77
N ILE A 95 12.00 10.81 4.71
CA ILE A 95 10.90 11.10 3.78
C ILE A 95 9.96 9.89 3.74
N SER A 96 8.65 10.18 3.77
CA SER A 96 7.62 9.17 3.57
C SER A 96 6.85 9.41 2.28
N LEU A 97 6.61 8.34 1.51
CA LEU A 97 5.72 8.34 0.35
C LEU A 97 4.52 7.47 0.65
N ILE A 98 3.33 8.06 0.67
CA ILE A 98 2.07 7.35 0.88
C ILE A 98 1.25 7.43 -0.40
N HIS A 99 1.01 6.28 -1.02
CA HIS A 99 0.14 6.18 -2.18
C HIS A 99 -1.17 5.50 -1.77
N THR A 100 -2.29 6.11 -2.11
CA THR A 100 -3.63 5.59 -1.83
C THR A 100 -4.61 5.96 -2.95
N ILE A 101 -5.65 5.16 -3.11
CA ILE A 101 -6.80 5.57 -3.92
C ILE A 101 -7.49 6.70 -3.16
N GLY A 102 -7.49 7.90 -3.74
CA GLY A 102 -8.09 9.08 -3.15
C GLY A 102 -9.38 9.51 -3.84
N SER A 103 -10.24 10.22 -3.11
CA SER A 103 -11.43 10.88 -3.66
C SER A 103 -11.16 12.37 -3.87
N SER A 104 -11.46 12.88 -5.07
CA SER A 104 -11.47 14.31 -5.37
C SER A 104 -12.79 15.01 -4.91
N ASN A 105 -13.77 14.24 -4.43
CA ASN A 105 -15.00 14.76 -3.88
C ASN A 105 -14.88 14.99 -2.36
N PRO A 106 -15.79 15.77 -1.75
CA PRO A 106 -15.92 15.82 -0.30
C PRO A 106 -16.06 14.43 0.32
N PRO A 107 -15.74 14.28 1.61
CA PRO A 107 -15.87 13.01 2.32
C PRO A 107 -17.27 12.42 2.17
N ARG A 108 -17.35 11.16 1.78
CA ARG A 108 -18.59 10.40 1.67
C ARG A 108 -18.36 8.93 2.03
N ASP A 109 -19.40 8.24 2.40
CA ASP A 109 -19.32 6.80 2.63
C ASP A 109 -19.09 6.05 1.31
N PRO A 110 -18.34 4.93 1.35
CA PRO A 110 -18.09 4.10 0.18
C PRO A 110 -19.39 3.53 -0.39
N GLN A 111 -19.41 3.28 -1.69
CA GLN A 111 -20.54 2.63 -2.31
C GLN A 111 -20.71 1.20 -1.78
N PRO A 112 -21.92 0.78 -1.38
CA PRO A 112 -22.16 -0.56 -0.80
C PRO A 112 -21.67 -1.71 -1.68
N TRP A 113 -21.77 -1.59 -3.01
CA TRP A 113 -21.32 -2.60 -3.95
C TRP A 113 -19.78 -2.77 -3.86
N ILE A 114 -19.03 -1.67 -3.83
CA ILE A 114 -17.56 -1.70 -3.71
C ILE A 114 -17.13 -2.35 -2.40
N THR A 115 -17.76 -1.96 -1.28
CA THR A 115 -17.40 -2.50 0.05
C THR A 115 -17.83 -3.94 0.23
N LYS A 116 -18.85 -4.40 -0.49
CA LYS A 116 -19.32 -5.78 -0.40
C LYS A 116 -18.53 -6.74 -1.27
N TYR A 117 -18.17 -6.35 -2.50
CA TYR A 117 -17.69 -7.28 -3.52
C TYR A 117 -16.24 -7.05 -3.96
N ILE A 118 -15.71 -5.83 -3.79
CA ILE A 118 -14.39 -5.47 -4.34
C ILE A 118 -13.38 -5.25 -3.23
N PHE A 119 -13.65 -4.33 -2.30
CA PHE A 119 -12.76 -3.96 -1.20
C PHE A 119 -13.49 -3.96 0.15
N PRO A 120 -13.75 -5.15 0.74
CA PRO A 120 -14.38 -5.24 2.05
C PRO A 120 -13.60 -4.46 3.11
N GLY A 121 -14.28 -3.54 3.80
CA GLY A 121 -13.67 -2.70 4.83
C GLY A 121 -12.77 -1.57 4.30
N GLY A 122 -12.57 -1.46 3.00
CA GLY A 122 -11.79 -0.37 2.39
C GLY A 122 -12.53 0.98 2.44
N TYR A 123 -11.75 2.05 2.55
CA TYR A 123 -12.24 3.42 2.50
C TYR A 123 -11.35 4.28 1.60
N THR A 124 -11.99 5.03 0.71
CA THR A 124 -11.29 5.95 -0.22
C THR A 124 -11.33 7.36 0.37
N PRO A 125 -10.24 7.85 0.98
CA PRO A 125 -10.22 9.14 1.64
C PRO A 125 -10.21 10.31 0.66
N SER A 126 -10.77 11.44 1.06
CA SER A 126 -10.50 12.73 0.42
C SER A 126 -9.24 13.37 1.03
N LEU A 127 -8.59 14.24 0.27
CA LEU A 127 -7.38 14.94 0.75
C LEU A 127 -7.63 15.70 2.05
N SER A 128 -8.81 16.34 2.22
CA SER A 128 -9.18 17.06 3.44
C SER A 128 -9.21 16.19 4.70
N GLN A 129 -9.41 14.88 4.55
CA GLN A 129 -9.40 13.94 5.67
C GLN A 129 -7.98 13.47 6.03
N ILE A 130 -7.03 13.60 5.10
CA ILE A 130 -5.64 13.16 5.28
C ILE A 130 -4.75 14.32 5.76
N ALA A 131 -4.96 15.52 5.23
CA ALA A 131 -4.09 16.68 5.48
C ALA A 131 -3.98 16.99 6.98
N ARG A 132 -5.10 17.10 7.69
CA ARG A 132 -5.11 17.41 9.12
C ARG A 132 -4.37 16.37 9.99
N PRO A 133 -4.58 15.05 9.84
CA PRO A 133 -3.77 14.06 10.53
C PRO A 133 -2.27 14.13 10.24
N ILE A 134 -1.86 14.50 9.03
CA ILE A 134 -0.44 14.69 8.68
C ILE A 134 0.12 15.88 9.48
N GLU A 135 -0.54 17.04 9.41
CA GLU A 135 -0.12 18.25 10.16
C GLU A 135 -0.04 18.00 11.67
N ASP A 136 -1.07 17.37 12.25
CA ASP A 136 -1.14 17.03 13.67
C ASP A 136 -0.01 16.07 14.11
N SER A 137 0.57 15.29 13.20
CA SER A 137 1.71 14.39 13.47
C SER A 137 3.07 15.07 13.40
N GLY A 138 3.12 16.35 13.04
CA GLY A 138 4.35 17.11 12.83
C GLY A 138 5.06 16.84 11.51
N LEU A 139 4.46 16.06 10.61
CA LEU A 139 4.95 15.88 9.25
C LEU A 139 4.57 17.06 8.36
N ILE A 140 5.41 17.35 7.38
CA ILE A 140 5.20 18.41 6.38
C ILE A 140 4.82 17.74 5.07
N ILE A 141 3.70 18.17 4.48
CA ILE A 141 3.33 17.76 3.12
C ILE A 141 4.24 18.52 2.15
N SER A 142 5.18 17.83 1.54
CA SER A 142 6.14 18.43 0.61
C SER A 142 5.66 18.40 -0.84
N ASP A 143 4.83 17.40 -1.20
CA ASP A 143 4.27 17.25 -2.54
C ASP A 143 3.00 16.42 -2.53
N ILE A 144 2.11 16.66 -3.50
CA ILE A 144 0.89 15.88 -3.75
C ILE A 144 0.74 15.68 -5.24
N GLU A 145 0.89 14.45 -5.70
CA GLU A 145 0.63 14.06 -7.09
C GLU A 145 -0.72 13.37 -7.22
N VAL A 146 -1.53 13.81 -8.19
CA VAL A 146 -2.85 13.23 -8.47
C VAL A 146 -2.80 12.45 -9.78
N LEU A 147 -2.70 11.13 -9.70
CA LEU A 147 -2.57 10.22 -10.82
C LEU A 147 -3.90 9.86 -11.53
N ARG A 148 -4.87 10.67 -11.42
CA ARG A 148 -6.31 10.51 -11.76
C ARG A 148 -6.62 9.47 -12.86
N MET A 149 -6.06 9.64 -14.07
CA MET A 149 -6.38 8.79 -15.23
C MET A 149 -5.59 7.46 -15.26
N HIS A 150 -4.54 7.34 -14.47
CA HIS A 150 -3.71 6.13 -14.44
C HIS A 150 -4.51 4.89 -14.05
N TYR A 151 -5.43 5.04 -13.09
CA TYR A 151 -6.27 3.92 -12.67
C TYR A 151 -7.26 3.47 -13.74
N ALA A 152 -7.73 4.38 -14.59
CA ALA A 152 -8.58 4.05 -15.74
C ALA A 152 -7.83 3.15 -16.75
N HIS A 153 -6.53 3.40 -16.97
CA HIS A 153 -5.70 2.53 -17.79
C HIS A 153 -5.53 1.13 -17.17
N THR A 154 -5.29 1.06 -15.86
CA THR A 154 -5.22 -0.21 -15.13
C THR A 154 -6.51 -1.03 -15.29
N LEU A 155 -7.67 -0.41 -15.10
CA LEU A 155 -8.97 -1.07 -15.25
C LEU A 155 -9.20 -1.54 -16.70
N ARG A 156 -8.77 -0.76 -17.69
CA ARG A 156 -8.86 -1.15 -19.12
C ARG A 156 -8.05 -2.41 -19.37
N HIS A 157 -6.79 -2.47 -18.93
CA HIS A 157 -5.95 -3.65 -19.09
C HIS A 157 -6.50 -4.86 -18.33
N TRP A 158 -7.11 -4.69 -17.16
CA TRP A 158 -7.77 -5.79 -16.47
C TRP A 158 -8.96 -6.32 -17.25
N LYS A 159 -9.80 -5.43 -17.78
CA LYS A 159 -10.95 -5.78 -18.62
C LYS A 159 -10.50 -6.56 -19.87
N GLU A 160 -9.52 -6.06 -20.59
CA GLU A 160 -8.99 -6.70 -21.81
C GLU A 160 -8.46 -8.11 -21.50
N ARG A 161 -7.64 -8.26 -20.46
CA ARG A 161 -7.11 -9.57 -20.04
C ARG A 161 -8.19 -10.53 -19.57
N PHE A 162 -9.19 -10.04 -18.87
CA PHE A 162 -10.34 -10.85 -18.44
C PHE A 162 -11.14 -11.33 -19.64
N LEU A 163 -11.49 -10.45 -20.57
CA LEU A 163 -12.26 -10.80 -21.75
C LEU A 163 -11.51 -11.81 -22.65
N ALA A 164 -10.17 -11.66 -22.78
CA ALA A 164 -9.35 -12.62 -23.53
C ALA A 164 -9.32 -14.03 -22.91
N LYS A 165 -9.68 -14.18 -21.64
CA LYS A 165 -9.72 -15.45 -20.91
C LYS A 165 -11.13 -15.83 -20.42
N LYS A 166 -12.16 -15.21 -21.01
CA LYS A 166 -13.55 -15.37 -20.53
C LYS A 166 -13.98 -16.84 -20.50
N GLU A 167 -13.64 -17.62 -21.50
CA GLU A 167 -14.00 -19.05 -21.60
C GLU A 167 -13.39 -19.85 -20.44
N ILE A 168 -12.11 -19.62 -20.12
CA ILE A 168 -11.44 -20.28 -18.99
C ILE A 168 -12.13 -19.90 -17.66
N VAL A 169 -12.56 -18.65 -17.53
CA VAL A 169 -13.28 -18.19 -16.32
C VAL A 169 -14.64 -18.87 -16.21
N LEU A 170 -15.36 -19.04 -17.33
CA LEU A 170 -16.67 -19.73 -17.35
C LEU A 170 -16.57 -21.24 -17.01
N GLU A 171 -15.41 -21.86 -17.26
CA GLU A 171 -15.15 -23.23 -16.81
C GLU A 171 -14.94 -23.32 -15.28
N MET A 172 -14.50 -22.22 -14.65
CA MET A 172 -14.22 -22.19 -13.20
C MET A 172 -15.41 -21.67 -12.38
N PHE A 173 -16.27 -20.85 -12.96
CA PHE A 173 -17.35 -20.14 -12.29
C PHE A 173 -18.59 -20.10 -13.18
N ASP A 174 -19.77 -20.00 -12.54
CA ASP A 174 -21.04 -19.78 -13.25
C ASP A 174 -21.08 -18.41 -13.95
N GLU A 175 -21.94 -18.28 -14.96
CA GLU A 175 -22.09 -17.05 -15.76
C GLU A 175 -22.75 -15.85 -15.00
N LYS A 176 -22.92 -15.96 -13.70
CA LYS A 176 -23.59 -14.96 -12.86
C LYS A 176 -22.68 -13.87 -12.33
#